data_6880352d2eee31211800a44e2855be65
#
_entry.id   6880352d2eee31211800a44e2855be65
#
_cell.length_a   1.000
_cell.length_b   1.000
_cell.length_c   1.000
_cell.angle_alpha   90.00
_cell.angle_beta   90.00
_cell.angle_gamma   90.00
#
_symmetry.space_group_name_H-M   'P 1'
#
loop_
_entity.id
_entity.type
_entity.pdbx_description
1 polymer ?
#
loop_
_entity_poly.entity_id
_entity_poly.type
_entity_poly.pdbx_seq_one_letter_code
_entity_poly.pdbx_strand_id
1 'polypeptide(L)'
;MSKSINELATEIHQNNVTAGWWDNPREKGTLLMLVVSEVAEAMEGERKDLMDDHLPHRKMAEVELADAVIRILDYAGAFGYDVEGAIEEKLEYNKHRADHKRENRAKEGGKQF
;
A
#
# COMPACT_ATOMS: atom_id res chain seq x y z
N MET A 1 18.07 10.18 -6.48
CA MET A 1 18.34 8.78 -6.18
C MET A 1 17.08 8.10 -5.69
N SER A 2 16.77 6.98 -6.29
CA SER A 2 15.62 6.21 -5.84
C SER A 2 16.04 5.18 -4.81
N LYS A 3 15.15 4.90 -3.88
CA LYS A 3 15.33 3.84 -2.88
C LYS A 3 14.53 2.62 -3.29
N SER A 4 15.00 1.44 -2.92
CA SER A 4 14.19 0.24 -3.07
C SER A 4 13.00 0.30 -2.11
N ILE A 5 12.02 -0.55 -2.33
CA ILE A 5 10.83 -0.62 -1.46
C ILE A 5 11.26 -0.96 -0.03
N ASN A 6 12.15 -1.92 0.15
CA ASN A 6 12.61 -2.30 1.49
C ASN A 6 13.45 -1.21 2.15
N GLU A 7 14.26 -0.48 1.40
CA GLU A 7 14.99 0.68 1.94
C GLU A 7 14.01 1.76 2.41
N LEU A 8 12.98 2.00 1.62
CA LEU A 8 11.95 2.98 1.97
C LEU A 8 11.17 2.54 3.22
N ALA A 9 10.86 1.25 3.32
CA ALA A 9 10.20 0.70 4.51
C ALA A 9 11.04 0.94 5.77
N THR A 10 12.35 0.72 5.68
CA THR A 10 13.27 0.95 6.80
C THR A 10 13.27 2.42 7.20
N GLU A 11 13.36 3.32 6.22
CA GLU A 11 13.38 4.77 6.50
C GLU A 11 12.06 5.22 7.16
N ILE A 12 10.94 4.79 6.61
CA ILE A 12 9.62 5.16 7.14
C ILE A 12 9.47 4.68 8.58
N HIS A 13 9.81 3.41 8.82
CA HIS A 13 9.69 2.85 10.17
C HIS A 13 10.61 3.57 11.16
N GLN A 14 11.85 3.84 10.79
CA GLN A 14 12.78 4.58 11.63
C GLN A 14 12.24 5.97 11.96
N ASN A 15 11.70 6.68 11.00
CA ASN A 15 11.10 7.99 11.22
C ASN A 15 9.95 7.91 12.22
N ASN A 16 9.12 6.89 12.10
CA ASN A 16 7.97 6.72 12.99
C ASN A 16 8.38 6.27 14.39
N VAL A 17 9.44 5.48 14.52
CA VAL A 17 10.01 5.14 15.83
C VAL A 17 10.51 6.41 16.51
N THR A 18 11.25 7.24 15.79
CA THR A 18 11.78 8.50 16.32
C THR A 18 10.64 9.44 16.73
N ALA A 19 9.54 9.43 15.99
CA ALA A 19 8.38 10.26 16.31
C ALA A 19 7.55 9.74 17.48
N GLY A 20 7.87 8.56 18.01
CA GLY A 20 7.17 8.00 19.17
C GLY A 20 6.00 7.10 18.88
N TRP A 21 5.69 6.85 17.60
CA TRP A 21 4.52 6.04 17.24
C TRP A 21 4.62 4.59 17.72
N TRP A 22 5.84 4.10 17.98
CA TRP A 22 6.09 2.73 18.38
C TRP A 22 6.54 2.59 19.85
N ASP A 23 6.35 3.64 20.64
CA ASP A 23 6.74 3.63 22.07
C ASP A 23 5.97 2.60 22.87
N ASN A 24 4.74 2.31 22.48
CA ASN A 24 3.89 1.30 23.13
C ASN A 24 3.54 0.22 22.11
N PRO A 25 3.25 -1.01 22.57
CA PRO A 25 2.82 -2.08 21.67
C PRO A 25 1.58 -1.67 20.88
N ARG A 26 1.57 -2.04 19.60
CA ARG A 26 0.47 -1.71 18.69
C ARG A 26 -0.15 -3.01 18.17
N GLU A 27 -1.48 -3.04 18.14
CA GLU A 27 -2.21 -4.22 17.69
C GLU A 27 -2.24 -4.27 16.17
N LYS A 28 -1.89 -5.44 15.63
CA LYS A 28 -1.77 -5.62 14.17
C LYS A 28 -3.07 -5.35 13.42
N GLY A 29 -4.18 -5.83 13.96
CA GLY A 29 -5.49 -5.61 13.31
C GLY A 29 -5.81 -4.13 13.16
N THR A 30 -5.53 -3.35 14.20
CA THR A 30 -5.72 -1.90 14.16
C THR A 30 -4.83 -1.26 13.11
N LEU A 31 -3.56 -1.66 13.06
CA LEU A 31 -2.61 -1.11 12.08
C LEU A 31 -3.08 -1.39 10.66
N LEU A 32 -3.53 -2.61 10.39
CA LEU A 32 -4.01 -2.98 9.06
C LEU A 32 -5.29 -2.22 8.71
N MET A 33 -6.18 -2.01 9.68
CA MET A 33 -7.40 -1.23 9.44
C MET A 33 -7.10 0.23 9.16
N LEU A 34 -6.03 0.78 9.73
CA LEU A 34 -5.61 2.14 9.42
C LEU A 34 -5.17 2.28 7.95
N VAL A 35 -4.60 1.23 7.37
CA VAL A 35 -4.33 1.21 5.92
C VAL A 35 -5.64 1.31 5.15
N VAL A 36 -6.64 0.55 5.56
CA VAL A 36 -7.98 0.57 4.93
C VAL A 36 -8.59 1.98 5.03
N SER A 37 -8.42 2.65 6.17
CA SER A 37 -8.96 4.00 6.35
C SER A 37 -8.36 5.00 5.35
N GLU A 38 -7.07 4.88 5.04
CA GLU A 38 -6.44 5.75 4.05
C GLU A 38 -6.97 5.49 2.65
N VAL A 39 -7.23 4.23 2.31
CA VAL A 39 -7.84 3.88 1.03
C VAL A 39 -9.26 4.45 0.94
N ALA A 40 -10.02 4.41 2.03
CA ALA A 40 -11.35 5.00 2.08
C ALA A 40 -11.30 6.52 1.86
N GLU A 41 -10.29 7.19 2.44
CA GLU A 41 -10.09 8.63 2.23
C GLU A 41 -9.76 8.92 0.76
N ALA A 42 -8.96 8.06 0.12
CA ALA A 42 -8.67 8.21 -1.31
C ALA A 42 -9.96 8.13 -2.13
N MET A 43 -10.85 7.20 -1.80
CA MET A 43 -12.14 7.06 -2.49
C MET A 43 -12.99 8.33 -2.33
N GLU A 44 -13.00 8.93 -1.14
CA GLU A 44 -13.72 10.17 -0.89
C GLU A 44 -13.16 11.31 -1.73
N GLY A 45 -11.82 11.40 -1.83
CA GLY A 45 -11.16 12.37 -2.68
C GLY A 45 -11.54 12.24 -4.14
N GLU A 46 -11.66 11.01 -4.63
CA GLU A 46 -12.09 10.75 -6.02
C GLU A 46 -13.55 11.14 -6.22
N ARG A 47 -14.42 10.76 -5.27
CA ARG A 47 -15.86 11.07 -5.38
C ARG A 47 -16.12 12.57 -5.49
N LYS A 48 -15.37 13.37 -4.75
CA LYS A 48 -15.58 14.82 -4.66
C LYS A 48 -14.59 15.63 -5.49
N ASP A 49 -13.66 14.95 -6.18
CA ASP A 49 -12.61 15.61 -6.96
C ASP A 49 -11.87 16.67 -6.15
N LEU A 50 -11.39 16.26 -4.98
CA LEU A 50 -10.73 17.15 -4.03
C LEU A 50 -9.22 17.17 -4.21
N MET A 51 -8.63 18.34 -3.86
CA MET A 51 -7.19 18.48 -3.71
C MET A 51 -6.82 18.24 -2.25
N ASP A 52 -5.57 17.87 -1.99
CA ASP A 52 -5.11 17.61 -0.62
C ASP A 52 -5.00 18.90 0.18
N ASP A 53 -5.36 18.84 1.48
CA ASP A 53 -5.33 20.01 2.36
C ASP A 53 -3.90 20.47 2.64
N HIS A 54 -2.96 19.55 2.79
CA HIS A 54 -1.58 19.88 3.15
C HIS A 54 -0.68 20.04 1.93
N LEU A 55 -1.00 19.39 0.82
CA LEU A 55 -0.26 19.46 -0.43
C LEU A 55 -1.23 19.83 -1.55
N PRO A 56 -1.66 21.10 -1.58
CA PRO A 56 -2.78 21.49 -2.45
C PRO A 56 -2.49 21.42 -3.95
N HIS A 57 -1.25 21.18 -4.34
CA HIS A 57 -0.89 20.95 -5.74
C HIS A 57 -1.10 19.48 -6.17
N ARG A 58 -1.48 18.61 -5.20
CA ARG A 58 -1.75 17.20 -5.48
C ARG A 58 -3.21 16.87 -5.19
N LYS A 59 -3.73 15.89 -5.92
CA LYS A 59 -5.08 15.38 -5.66
C LYS A 59 -5.11 14.67 -4.31
N MET A 60 -6.20 14.82 -3.58
CA MET A 60 -6.39 14.13 -2.30
C MET A 60 -6.21 12.62 -2.43
N ALA A 61 -6.78 12.01 -3.49
CA ALA A 61 -6.64 10.57 -3.72
C ALA A 61 -5.17 10.15 -3.83
N GLU A 62 -4.36 10.94 -4.52
CA GLU A 62 -2.93 10.68 -4.71
C GLU A 62 -2.19 10.66 -3.37
N VAL A 63 -2.47 11.64 -2.51
CA VAL A 63 -1.81 11.76 -1.21
C VAL A 63 -2.29 10.65 -0.25
N GLU A 64 -3.59 10.35 -0.26
CA GLU A 64 -4.12 9.29 0.61
C GLU A 64 -3.64 7.90 0.21
N LEU A 65 -3.43 7.67 -1.09
CA LEU A 65 -2.80 6.43 -1.53
C LEU A 65 -1.34 6.35 -1.04
N ALA A 66 -0.63 7.48 -1.08
CA ALA A 66 0.72 7.55 -0.52
C ALA A 66 0.70 7.24 0.98
N ASP A 67 -0.27 7.79 1.71
CA ASP A 67 -0.41 7.52 3.14
C ASP A 67 -0.69 6.04 3.41
N ALA A 68 -1.50 5.40 2.57
CA ALA A 68 -1.75 3.96 2.68
C ALA A 68 -0.46 3.16 2.50
N VAL A 69 0.34 3.52 1.49
CA VAL A 69 1.62 2.84 1.24
C VAL A 69 2.60 3.10 2.39
N ILE A 70 2.64 4.31 2.91
CA ILE A 70 3.50 4.64 4.06
C ILE A 70 3.13 3.75 5.26
N ARG A 71 1.86 3.58 5.56
CA ARG A 71 1.42 2.70 6.65
C ARG A 71 1.77 1.24 6.39
N ILE A 72 1.62 0.77 5.16
CA ILE A 72 1.99 -0.60 4.77
C ILE A 72 3.48 -0.81 4.98
N LEU A 73 4.31 0.13 4.53
CA LEU A 73 5.76 0.00 4.64
C LEU A 73 6.27 0.15 6.07
N ASP A 74 5.61 0.99 6.88
CA ASP A 74 5.90 1.07 8.30
C ASP A 74 5.65 -0.28 8.98
N TYR A 75 4.52 -0.89 8.66
CA TYR A 75 4.16 -2.22 9.16
C TYR A 75 5.20 -3.26 8.75
N ALA A 76 5.57 -3.26 7.48
CA ALA A 76 6.58 -4.20 6.97
C ALA A 76 7.92 -4.00 7.68
N GLY A 77 8.33 -2.76 7.89
CA GLY A 77 9.56 -2.44 8.60
C GLY A 77 9.52 -2.89 10.06
N ALA A 78 8.38 -2.70 10.72
CA ALA A 78 8.20 -3.05 12.12
C ALA A 78 8.28 -4.56 12.36
N PHE A 79 7.70 -5.35 11.45
CA PHE A 79 7.58 -6.80 11.64
C PHE A 79 8.54 -7.61 10.76
N GLY A 80 9.44 -6.94 10.07
CA GLY A 80 10.49 -7.61 9.31
C GLY A 80 9.99 -8.34 8.06
N TYR A 81 8.94 -7.85 7.42
CA TYR A 81 8.41 -8.45 6.20
C TYR A 81 9.11 -7.92 4.96
N ASP A 82 9.51 -8.82 4.07
CA ASP A 82 10.14 -8.49 2.79
C ASP A 82 9.05 -8.28 1.74
N VAL A 83 8.41 -7.11 1.77
CA VAL A 83 7.33 -6.79 0.84
C VAL A 83 7.85 -6.65 -0.59
N GLU A 84 9.06 -6.12 -0.75
CA GLU A 84 9.68 -6.00 -2.08
C GLU A 84 9.81 -7.37 -2.75
N GLY A 85 10.40 -8.33 -2.05
CA GLY A 85 10.55 -9.69 -2.56
C GLY A 85 9.21 -10.37 -2.81
N ALA A 86 8.25 -10.16 -1.90
CA ALA A 86 6.91 -10.71 -2.06
C ALA A 86 6.22 -10.14 -3.31
N ILE A 87 6.39 -8.84 -3.60
CA ILE A 87 5.84 -8.23 -4.81
C ILE A 87 6.47 -8.87 -6.04
N GLU A 88 7.79 -9.00 -6.07
CA GLU A 88 8.50 -9.56 -7.23
C GLU A 88 8.05 -11.00 -7.50
N GLU A 89 7.98 -11.81 -6.46
CA GLU A 89 7.56 -13.21 -6.58
C GLU A 89 6.10 -13.32 -7.01
N LYS A 90 5.25 -12.47 -6.44
CA LYS A 90 3.83 -12.48 -6.76
C LYS A 90 3.57 -12.04 -8.21
N LEU A 91 4.30 -11.04 -8.67
CA LEU A 91 4.20 -10.59 -10.06
C LEU A 91 4.58 -11.71 -11.02
N GLU A 92 5.65 -12.45 -10.73
CA GLU A 92 6.05 -13.59 -11.55
C GLU A 92 5.00 -14.70 -11.52
N TYR A 93 4.50 -15.02 -10.32
CA TYR A 93 3.44 -16.01 -10.18
C TYR A 93 2.19 -15.62 -10.99
N ASN A 94 1.81 -14.34 -10.93
CA ASN A 94 0.60 -13.85 -11.63
C ASN A 94 0.68 -14.01 -13.14
N LYS A 95 1.89 -13.95 -13.72
CA LYS A 95 2.06 -14.17 -15.17
C LYS A 95 1.64 -15.58 -15.59
N HIS A 96 1.73 -16.54 -14.67
CA HIS A 96 1.49 -17.95 -14.96
C HIS A 96 0.16 -18.46 -14.41
N ARG A 97 -0.60 -17.60 -13.72
CA ARG A 97 -1.92 -17.99 -13.20
C ARG A 97 -2.92 -18.15 -14.34
N ALA A 98 -3.71 -19.21 -14.29
CA ALA A 98 -4.70 -19.51 -15.33
C ALA A 98 -5.71 -18.37 -15.50
N ASP A 99 -6.17 -17.77 -14.39
CA ASP A 99 -7.18 -16.71 -14.44
C ASP A 99 -6.62 -15.35 -14.87
N HIS A 100 -5.29 -15.20 -14.99
CA HIS A 100 -4.65 -13.99 -15.49
C HIS A 100 -4.31 -14.07 -16.97
N LYS A 101 -4.38 -15.25 -17.59
CA LYS A 101 -4.10 -15.39 -19.02
C LYS A 101 -5.33 -14.94 -19.83
N ARG A 102 -5.07 -14.18 -20.90
CA ARG A 102 -6.16 -13.60 -21.72
C ARG A 102 -7.10 -14.66 -22.23
N GLU A 103 -6.58 -15.78 -22.74
CA GLU A 103 -7.39 -16.86 -23.29
C GLU A 103 -8.31 -17.48 -22.23
N ASN A 104 -7.88 -17.53 -20.98
CA ASN A 104 -8.70 -18.09 -19.90
C ASN A 104 -9.76 -17.11 -19.42
N ARG A 105 -9.44 -15.81 -19.39
CA ARG A 105 -10.41 -14.79 -19.01
C ARG A 105 -11.49 -14.61 -20.08
N ALA A 106 -11.12 -14.84 -21.35
CA ALA A 106 -12.05 -14.70 -22.47
C ALA A 106 -13.03 -15.89 -22.57
N LYS A 107 -12.74 -17.01 -21.88
CA LYS A 107 -13.64 -18.17 -21.87
C LYS A 107 -14.88 -17.91 -21.03
N GLU A 108 -15.97 -18.57 -21.39
CA GLU A 108 -17.18 -18.55 -20.58
C GLU A 108 -16.84 -19.08 -19.18
N GLY A 109 -17.23 -18.35 -18.15
CA GLY A 109 -16.92 -18.68 -16.76
C GLY A 109 -15.53 -18.22 -16.30
N GLY A 110 -14.76 -17.57 -17.18
CA GLY A 110 -13.48 -17.01 -16.80
C GLY A 110 -13.62 -15.77 -15.93
N LYS A 111 -12.55 -15.44 -15.21
CA LYS A 111 -12.55 -14.29 -14.30
C LYS A 111 -12.53 -12.99 -15.10
N GLN A 112 -13.53 -12.14 -14.89
CA GLN A 112 -13.67 -10.89 -15.62
C GLN A 112 -12.86 -9.74 -14.99
N PHE A 113 -12.69 -9.76 -13.70
CA PHE A 113 -11.91 -8.74 -12.99
C PHE A 113 -11.47 -9.19 -11.60
#